data_1ddbea6036e319d64a18494f026b6962
#
_entry.id   1ddbea6036e319d64a18494f026b6962
#
_cell.length_a   1.000
_cell.length_b   1.000
_cell.length_c   1.000
_cell.angle_alpha   90.00
_cell.angle_beta   90.00
_cell.angle_gamma   90.00
#
_symmetry.space_group_name_H-M   'P 1'
#
loop_
_entity.id
_entity.type
_entity.pdbx_description
1 polymer ?
#
loop_
_entity_poly.entity_id
_entity_poly.type
_entity_poly.pdbx_seq_one_letter_code
_entity_poly.pdbx_strand_id
1 'polypeptide(L)'
;RSLVGSEMCIETGTDKPSELKIGDVLKVTNFQEGQKVDIIGTSKGKGFQGVMRRHNFQGQPASHGHMMHRRPGSVGCRQTPGHVYKGRKMPGHQGQVRCTTQNLSIVKILEDKNLLLIKGSIPGANGDIVLVRTAKKA
;
A
#
# COMPACT_ATOMS: atom_id res chain seq x y z
N ARG A 1 -0.37 16.66 2.94
CA ARG A 1 -0.19 16.42 4.39
C ARG A 1 -1.29 15.46 4.81
N SER A 2 -0.94 14.23 5.15
CA SER A 2 -1.90 13.23 5.62
C SER A 2 -1.88 13.25 7.15
N LEU A 3 -2.98 13.71 7.76
CA LEU A 3 -3.22 13.55 9.19
C LEU A 3 -3.85 12.17 9.37
N VAL A 4 -3.14 11.26 10.01
CA VAL A 4 -3.71 9.98 10.42
C VAL A 4 -4.25 10.18 11.84
N GLY A 5 -5.56 10.33 11.94
CA GLY A 5 -6.28 10.45 13.22
C GLY A 5 -6.55 9.09 13.83
N SER A 6 -6.29 9.02 15.11
CA SER A 6 -6.79 8.15 16.18
C SER A 6 -7.28 6.74 15.81
N GLU A 7 -6.53 5.82 16.08
CA GLU A 7 -6.52 4.41 16.46
C GLU A 7 -5.47 3.66 15.65
N MET A 8 -4.23 3.89 16.06
CA MET A 8 -3.10 3.17 15.52
C MET A 8 -2.80 1.97 16.41
N CYS A 9 -3.04 0.75 15.93
CA CYS A 9 -2.35 -0.40 16.49
C CYS A 9 -0.87 -0.28 16.10
N ILE A 10 -0.06 0.17 17.04
CA ILE A 10 1.39 0.21 16.89
C ILE A 10 1.91 -1.17 17.26
N GLU A 11 2.17 -2.03 16.26
CA GLU A 11 3.05 -3.16 16.47
C GLU A 11 4.49 -2.66 16.29
N THR A 12 5.14 -2.36 17.38
CA THR A 12 6.60 -2.17 17.38
C THR A 12 7.23 -3.54 17.24
N GLY A 13 7.81 -3.83 16.08
CA GLY A 13 8.80 -4.89 15.96
C GLY A 13 10.03 -4.44 16.72
N THR A 14 10.06 -4.67 18.03
CA THR A 14 11.25 -4.40 18.84
C THR A 14 12.27 -5.49 18.57
N ASP A 15 13.51 -5.10 18.28
CA ASP A 15 14.65 -6.02 18.20
C ASP A 15 14.96 -6.67 19.56
N LYS A 16 14.24 -6.28 20.62
CA LYS A 16 14.36 -6.77 22.00
C LYS A 16 13.00 -7.13 22.59
N PRO A 17 12.41 -8.30 22.24
CA PRO A 17 11.11 -8.72 22.79
C PRO A 17 11.16 -9.03 24.30
N SER A 18 12.34 -9.11 24.92
CA SER A 18 12.51 -9.51 26.32
C SER A 18 12.15 -8.44 27.36
N GLU A 19 11.89 -7.20 26.95
CA GLU A 19 11.61 -6.08 27.86
C GLU A 19 10.11 -5.76 28.00
N LEU A 20 9.26 -6.30 27.10
CA LEU A 20 7.81 -6.03 27.11
C LEU A 20 7.04 -7.12 27.84
N LYS A 21 6.16 -6.74 28.75
CA LYS A 21 5.23 -7.63 29.45
C LYS A 21 3.86 -7.60 28.79
N ILE A 22 3.12 -8.69 28.93
CA ILE A 22 1.73 -8.77 28.46
C ILE A 22 0.91 -7.72 29.20
N GLY A 23 0.26 -6.80 28.46
CA GLY A 23 -0.53 -5.70 29.00
C GLY A 23 0.16 -4.33 28.97
N ASP A 24 1.43 -4.26 28.54
CA ASP A 24 2.13 -2.97 28.38
C ASP A 24 1.50 -2.16 27.24
N VAL A 25 1.31 -0.86 27.49
CA VAL A 25 0.75 0.07 26.50
C VAL A 25 1.91 0.75 25.78
N LEU A 26 2.04 0.47 24.47
CA LEU A 26 2.99 1.14 23.60
C LEU A 26 2.45 2.51 23.18
N LYS A 27 3.21 3.57 23.47
CA LYS A 27 2.89 4.96 23.12
C LYS A 27 3.76 5.46 21.98
N VAL A 28 3.39 6.59 21.40
CA VAL A 28 4.16 7.25 20.33
C VAL A 28 5.57 7.70 20.78
N THR A 29 5.81 7.78 22.08
CA THR A 29 7.12 8.10 22.69
C THR A 29 8.23 7.09 22.34
N ASN A 30 7.88 5.91 21.83
CA ASN A 30 8.86 4.91 21.37
C ASN A 30 9.51 5.28 20.03
N PHE A 31 9.04 6.31 19.36
CA PHE A 31 9.60 6.82 18.11
C PHE A 31 10.32 8.15 18.34
N GLN A 32 11.23 8.50 17.44
CA GLN A 32 11.98 9.76 17.46
C GLN A 32 11.64 10.61 16.24
N GLU A 33 11.70 11.93 16.40
CA GLU A 33 11.57 12.85 15.27
C GLU A 33 12.73 12.67 14.29
N GLY A 34 12.41 12.68 12.99
CA GLY A 34 13.38 12.39 11.93
C GLY A 34 13.62 10.90 11.66
N GLN A 35 13.16 10.01 12.54
CA GLN A 35 13.30 8.57 12.36
C GLN A 35 12.60 8.09 11.07
N LYS A 36 13.24 7.15 10.36
CA LYS A 36 12.63 6.46 9.23
C LYS A 36 11.81 5.26 9.66
N VAL A 37 10.62 5.16 9.10
CA VAL A 37 9.64 4.11 9.42
C VAL A 37 9.08 3.47 8.15
N ASP A 38 8.69 2.21 8.26
CA ASP A 38 7.90 1.50 7.26
C ASP A 38 6.45 1.43 7.74
N ILE A 39 5.52 1.75 6.84
CA ILE A 39 4.09 1.70 7.14
C ILE A 39 3.43 0.61 6.32
N ILE A 40 2.74 -0.27 7.01
CA ILE A 40 2.01 -1.38 6.44
C ILE A 40 0.51 -1.12 6.63
N GLY A 41 -0.24 -1.18 5.56
CA GLY A 41 -1.68 -1.00 5.60
C GLY A 41 -2.38 -1.70 4.45
N THR A 42 -3.69 -1.62 4.42
CA THR A 42 -4.52 -2.15 3.34
C THR A 42 -4.84 -1.02 2.37
N SER A 43 -4.49 -1.17 1.10
CA SER A 43 -4.76 -0.16 0.09
C SER A 43 -6.27 0.01 -0.16
N LYS A 44 -6.69 1.21 -0.56
CA LYS A 44 -8.10 1.47 -0.93
C LYS A 44 -8.58 0.51 -2.00
N GLY A 45 -9.73 -0.12 -1.79
CA GLY A 45 -10.38 -0.97 -2.77
C GLY A 45 -10.83 -0.16 -4.00
N LYS A 46 -10.65 -0.71 -5.19
CA LYS A 46 -11.08 -0.10 -6.47
C LYS A 46 -12.02 -0.99 -7.25
N GLY A 47 -12.42 -2.12 -6.67
CA GLY A 47 -13.28 -3.10 -7.31
C GLY A 47 -12.64 -3.78 -8.52
N PHE A 48 -13.44 -4.29 -9.44
CA PHE A 48 -12.98 -4.90 -10.68
C PHE A 48 -12.53 -3.81 -11.66
N GLN A 49 -11.30 -3.88 -12.15
CA GLN A 49 -10.72 -2.90 -13.06
C GLN A 49 -10.26 -3.56 -14.37
N GLY A 50 -10.46 -2.83 -15.47
CA GLY A 50 -9.94 -3.19 -16.79
C GLY A 50 -8.41 -3.02 -16.87
N VAL A 51 -7.82 -3.58 -17.91
CA VAL A 51 -6.35 -3.60 -18.09
C VAL A 51 -5.70 -2.23 -18.20
N MET A 52 -6.42 -1.23 -18.72
CA MET A 52 -5.90 0.14 -18.80
C MET A 52 -5.66 0.71 -17.41
N ARG A 53 -6.63 0.58 -16.49
CA ARG A 53 -6.52 1.14 -15.15
C ARG A 53 -5.69 0.28 -14.21
N ARG A 54 -5.79 -1.06 -14.35
CA ARG A 54 -5.10 -2.01 -13.49
C ARG A 54 -3.61 -2.14 -13.81
N HIS A 55 -3.25 -2.07 -15.10
CA HIS A 55 -1.90 -2.37 -15.60
C HIS A 55 -1.29 -1.29 -16.47
N ASN A 56 -1.94 -0.13 -16.59
CA ASN A 56 -1.49 1.01 -17.40
C ASN A 56 -1.31 0.67 -18.89
N PHE A 57 -2.21 -0.13 -19.46
CA PHE A 57 -2.24 -0.37 -20.89
C PHE A 57 -2.67 0.91 -21.61
N GLN A 58 -2.07 1.20 -22.75
CA GLN A 58 -2.39 2.41 -23.54
C GLN A 58 -3.78 2.36 -24.17
N GLY A 59 -4.31 1.16 -24.43
CA GLY A 59 -5.55 0.97 -25.16
C GLY A 59 -5.34 1.07 -26.67
N GLN A 60 -6.43 1.29 -27.40
CA GLN A 60 -6.47 1.34 -28.86
C GLN A 60 -7.16 2.64 -29.30
N PRO A 61 -7.00 3.07 -30.58
CA PRO A 61 -7.63 4.28 -31.09
C PRO A 61 -9.15 4.32 -30.81
N ALA A 62 -9.64 5.51 -30.45
CA ALA A 62 -11.06 5.72 -30.16
C ALA A 62 -11.90 5.90 -31.44
N SER A 63 -11.26 6.18 -32.58
CA SER A 63 -11.87 6.42 -33.89
C SER A 63 -11.20 5.57 -34.98
N HIS A 64 -11.47 5.87 -36.24
CA HIS A 64 -10.96 5.16 -37.43
C HIS A 64 -11.39 3.67 -37.48
N GLY A 65 -12.60 3.35 -36.96
CA GLY A 65 -13.18 2.00 -37.06
C GLY A 65 -12.56 0.96 -36.15
N HIS A 66 -11.71 1.35 -35.21
CA HIS A 66 -11.10 0.41 -34.27
C HIS A 66 -12.10 -0.08 -33.23
N MET A 67 -12.29 -1.42 -33.13
CA MET A 67 -13.35 -2.01 -32.27
C MET A 67 -12.89 -2.31 -30.83
N MET A 68 -11.60 -2.26 -30.55
CA MET A 68 -11.04 -2.77 -29.28
C MET A 68 -10.86 -1.72 -28.18
N HIS A 69 -10.99 -0.46 -28.46
CA HIS A 69 -10.85 0.71 -27.57
C HIS A 69 -10.08 0.47 -26.27
N ARG A 70 -10.71 -0.13 -25.28
CA ARG A 70 -10.18 -0.33 -23.91
C ARG A 70 -9.88 -1.80 -23.56
N ARG A 71 -9.98 -2.70 -24.54
CA ARG A 71 -9.75 -4.14 -24.34
C ARG A 71 -8.27 -4.49 -24.31
N PRO A 72 -7.88 -5.66 -23.74
CA PRO A 72 -6.47 -6.07 -23.63
C PRO A 72 -5.79 -6.39 -24.96
N GLY A 73 -6.55 -6.65 -26.02
CA GLY A 73 -6.04 -7.15 -27.29
C GLY A 73 -5.68 -8.64 -27.21
N SER A 74 -4.69 -9.07 -28.00
CA SER A 74 -4.23 -10.46 -28.00
C SER A 74 -3.59 -10.85 -26.66
N VAL A 75 -3.92 -12.03 -26.18
CA VAL A 75 -3.38 -12.59 -24.93
C VAL A 75 -2.34 -13.68 -25.16
N GLY A 76 -2.11 -14.09 -26.41
CA GLY A 76 -1.12 -15.11 -26.76
C GLY A 76 -1.28 -15.62 -28.17
N CYS A 77 -0.50 -16.64 -28.53
CA CYS A 77 -0.54 -17.33 -29.80
C CYS A 77 -1.44 -18.57 -29.72
N ARG A 78 -1.93 -19.04 -30.88
CA ARG A 78 -2.90 -20.11 -30.94
C ARG A 78 -2.30 -21.50 -30.68
N GLN A 79 -1.38 -21.95 -31.52
CA GLN A 79 -0.89 -23.33 -31.50
C GLN A 79 0.30 -23.51 -30.54
N THR A 80 1.24 -22.62 -30.60
CA THR A 80 2.42 -22.64 -29.71
C THR A 80 2.48 -21.33 -28.95
N PRO A 81 2.30 -21.36 -27.62
CA PRO A 81 2.32 -22.47 -26.66
C PRO A 81 0.97 -23.17 -26.41
N GLY A 82 -0.11 -22.84 -27.09
CA GLY A 82 -1.43 -23.44 -26.89
C GLY A 82 -2.15 -23.05 -25.60
N HIS A 83 -1.55 -22.17 -24.79
CA HIS A 83 -2.10 -21.67 -23.53
C HIS A 83 -1.69 -20.22 -23.28
N VAL A 84 -2.34 -19.57 -22.33
CA VAL A 84 -1.95 -18.23 -21.89
C VAL A 84 -0.90 -18.36 -20.79
N TYR A 85 0.22 -17.67 -20.93
CA TYR A 85 1.29 -17.71 -19.92
C TYR A 85 0.82 -17.22 -18.54
N LYS A 86 1.33 -17.86 -17.48
CA LYS A 86 1.12 -17.41 -16.11
C LYS A 86 1.64 -15.98 -15.92
N GLY A 87 0.93 -15.18 -15.13
CA GLY A 87 1.32 -13.79 -14.91
C GLY A 87 0.91 -12.81 -16.02
N ARG A 88 0.21 -13.26 -17.07
CA ARG A 88 -0.34 -12.37 -18.10
C ARG A 88 -1.24 -11.32 -17.46
N LYS A 89 -0.99 -10.05 -17.77
CA LYS A 89 -1.78 -8.93 -17.25
C LYS A 89 -3.18 -8.93 -17.83
N MET A 90 -4.19 -9.14 -16.97
CA MET A 90 -5.61 -9.22 -17.32
C MET A 90 -6.46 -8.34 -16.40
N PRO A 91 -7.72 -8.01 -16.79
CA PRO A 91 -8.64 -7.34 -15.89
C PRO A 91 -8.89 -8.18 -14.63
N GLY A 92 -9.24 -7.52 -13.55
CA GLY A 92 -9.53 -8.19 -12.29
C GLY A 92 -9.60 -7.21 -11.12
N HIS A 93 -9.69 -7.75 -9.92
CA HIS A 93 -9.75 -6.97 -8.68
C HIS A 93 -8.49 -6.12 -8.50
N GLN A 94 -8.68 -4.86 -8.07
CA GLN A 94 -7.62 -3.92 -7.76
C GLN A 94 -7.86 -3.25 -6.41
N GLY A 95 -6.80 -3.09 -5.65
CA GLY A 95 -6.88 -2.53 -4.29
C GLY A 95 -7.30 -3.56 -3.25
N GLN A 96 -7.53 -3.09 -2.02
CA GLN A 96 -7.83 -3.91 -0.83
C GLN A 96 -6.78 -5.02 -0.62
N VAL A 97 -5.54 -4.70 -0.86
CA VAL A 97 -4.40 -5.59 -0.65
C VAL A 97 -3.44 -4.97 0.35
N ARG A 98 -2.81 -5.82 1.16
CA ARG A 98 -1.76 -5.39 2.08
C ARG A 98 -0.58 -4.83 1.28
N CYS A 99 -0.19 -3.60 1.57
CA CYS A 99 0.99 -2.96 0.97
C CYS A 99 1.82 -2.27 2.04
N THR A 100 3.11 -2.16 1.76
CA THR A 100 4.08 -1.52 2.64
C THR A 100 4.72 -0.34 1.94
N THR A 101 4.62 0.84 2.54
CA THR A 101 5.38 2.02 2.10
C THR A 101 6.61 2.13 2.98
N GLN A 102 7.79 2.01 2.38
CA GLN A 102 9.07 1.98 3.09
C GLN A 102 9.71 3.36 3.20
N ASN A 103 10.55 3.54 4.23
CA ASN A 103 11.44 4.70 4.39
C ASN A 103 10.73 6.05 4.46
N LEU A 104 9.56 6.12 5.09
CA LEU A 104 8.90 7.38 5.40
C LEU A 104 9.56 8.01 6.63
N SER A 105 9.61 9.34 6.70
CA SER A 105 10.18 10.06 7.82
C SER A 105 9.12 10.62 8.76
N ILE A 106 9.33 10.48 10.06
CA ILE A 106 8.53 11.13 11.09
C ILE A 106 8.95 12.61 11.14
N VAL A 107 7.99 13.51 11.00
CA VAL A 107 8.24 14.96 11.01
C VAL A 107 8.13 15.51 12.42
N LYS A 108 7.10 15.06 13.16
CA LYS A 108 6.81 15.53 14.51
C LYS A 108 6.03 14.49 15.29
N ILE A 109 6.26 14.45 16.59
CA ILE A 109 5.53 13.63 17.55
C ILE A 109 4.75 14.57 18.46
N LEU A 110 3.45 14.32 18.61
CA LEU A 110 2.57 15.05 19.51
C LEU A 110 2.13 14.09 20.63
N GLU A 111 2.84 14.13 21.75
CA GLU A 111 2.65 13.22 22.88
C GLU A 111 1.28 13.39 23.53
N ASP A 112 0.82 14.64 23.71
CA ASP A 112 -0.46 14.97 24.34
C ASP A 112 -1.65 14.32 23.65
N LYS A 113 -1.56 14.14 22.33
CA LYS A 113 -2.64 13.58 21.50
C LYS A 113 -2.34 12.17 20.98
N ASN A 114 -1.20 11.60 21.38
CA ASN A 114 -0.69 10.32 20.90
C ASN A 114 -0.67 10.22 19.36
N LEU A 115 -0.15 11.28 18.66
CA LEU A 115 -0.16 11.40 17.20
C LEU A 115 1.26 11.42 16.63
N LEU A 116 1.45 10.71 15.51
CA LEU A 116 2.66 10.76 14.68
C LEU A 116 2.36 11.52 13.38
N LEU A 117 3.13 12.57 13.09
CA LEU A 117 3.10 13.26 11.80
C LEU A 117 4.15 12.65 10.88
N ILE A 118 3.73 11.97 9.83
CA ILE A 118 4.61 11.29 8.89
C ILE A 118 4.56 11.96 7.53
N LYS A 119 5.73 12.17 6.92
CA LYS A 119 5.86 12.75 5.59
C LYS A 119 5.76 11.66 4.53
N GLY A 120 4.73 11.72 3.70
CA GLY A 120 4.58 10.83 2.55
C GLY A 120 3.19 10.25 2.40
N SER A 121 3.07 9.23 1.55
CA SER A 121 1.81 8.55 1.27
C SER A 121 1.65 7.34 2.18
N ILE A 122 0.52 7.28 2.88
CA ILE A 122 0.14 6.17 3.75
C ILE A 122 -0.91 5.33 3.03
N PRO A 123 -0.78 3.99 3.04
CA PRO A 123 -1.76 3.11 2.41
C PRO A 123 -3.07 3.07 3.21
N GLY A 124 -4.19 3.05 2.52
CA GLY A 124 -5.52 2.92 3.11
C GLY A 124 -6.40 4.15 3.01
N ALA A 125 -7.59 4.07 3.55
CA ALA A 125 -8.53 5.17 3.69
C ALA A 125 -8.28 5.96 4.98
N ASN A 126 -8.94 7.09 5.15
CA ASN A 126 -8.90 7.82 6.41
C ASN A 126 -9.62 6.99 7.49
N GLY A 127 -9.00 6.82 8.64
CA GLY A 127 -9.52 6.00 9.72
C GLY A 127 -9.16 4.51 9.65
N ASP A 128 -8.44 4.07 8.62
CA ASP A 128 -7.96 2.69 8.55
C ASP A 128 -6.82 2.44 9.55
N ILE A 129 -6.72 1.19 10.00
CA ILE A 129 -5.63 0.73 10.86
C ILE A 129 -4.36 0.52 10.02
N VAL A 130 -3.25 1.04 10.51
CA VAL A 130 -1.93 0.86 9.90
C VAL A 130 -0.92 0.38 10.95
N LEU A 131 0.02 -0.45 10.52
CA LEU A 131 1.15 -0.88 11.34
C LEU A 131 2.36 0.01 11.04
N VAL A 132 2.92 0.62 12.05
CA VAL A 132 4.14 1.43 11.94
C VAL A 132 5.29 0.66 12.59
N ARG A 133 6.38 0.48 11.87
CA ARG A 133 7.59 -0.14 12.39
C ARG A 133 8.82 0.65 11.98
N THR A 134 9.92 0.46 12.67
CA THR A 134 11.22 1.00 12.27
C THR A 134 11.61 0.51 10.87
N ALA A 135 12.20 1.35 10.06
CA ALA A 135 12.60 1.00 8.70
C ALA A 135 13.68 -0.09 8.72
N LYS A 136 13.50 -1.15 7.91
CA LYS A 136 14.50 -2.22 7.77
C LYS A 136 15.68 -1.84 6.90
N LYS A 137 15.50 -0.85 6.01
CA LYS A 137 16.48 -0.39 5.03
C LYS A 137 16.54 1.15 5.12
N ALA A 138 17.15 1.65 6.14
CA ALA A 138 17.38 3.09 6.31
C ALA A 138 18.80 3.44 5.90
#